data_0047529161aa8d1702594530017e6994
#
_entry.id   0047529161aa8d1702594530017e6994
#
_cell.length_a   1.000
_cell.length_b   1.000
_cell.length_c   1.000
_cell.angle_alpha   90.00
_cell.angle_beta   90.00
_cell.angle_gamma   90.00
#
_symmetry.space_group_name_H-M   'P 1'
#
loop_
_entity.id
_entity.type
_entity.pdbx_description
1 polymer ?
#
loop_
_entity_poly.entity_id
_entity_poly.type
_entity_poly.pdbx_seq_one_letter_code
_entity_poly.pdbx_strand_id
1 'polypeptide(L)'
;MKAYVFPGQGAQFTGMGKELYENSALAKELFEKANDILGFRITDIMFEGTAEELKETKVTQPAVFLHSVILAKTLNIKPDMVAGHSLGEFSALVANGALSFEDGLKLVSQRALAMQKACEMAPSTMAAVLGLDDKIVEEVCAAIDGVVVAANYNCPGQLVISGEFSAVEKACEAMKAAGAKRALLLPVGGAFHSPMMEPAREELAAAIEATTFNTPICPVYQNVIANAVSSAVDIKKNLILQLTAPVKWTQSVQQMIKDGATSFTEVGPGKVLVGLVNKIDKEIETISA
;
A
#
# COMPACT_ATOMS: atom_id res chain seq x y z
N MET A 1 5.71 -8.62 -20.93
CA MET A 1 5.87 -9.19 -19.57
C MET A 1 4.62 -8.87 -18.76
N LYS A 2 4.19 -9.81 -17.91
CA LYS A 2 2.98 -9.68 -17.08
C LYS A 2 3.37 -9.09 -15.72
N ALA A 3 2.84 -7.92 -15.42
CA ALA A 3 2.98 -7.27 -14.12
C ALA A 3 1.78 -7.59 -13.24
N TYR A 4 2.03 -8.04 -12.01
CA TYR A 4 0.98 -8.22 -11.01
C TYR A 4 1.14 -7.16 -9.93
N VAL A 5 0.05 -6.45 -9.66
CA VAL A 5 0.05 -5.32 -8.73
C VAL A 5 -0.94 -5.54 -7.59
N PHE A 6 -0.58 -5.09 -6.40
CA PHE A 6 -1.30 -5.38 -5.17
C PHE A 6 -1.74 -4.09 -4.49
N PRO A 7 -3.06 -3.94 -4.20
CA PRO A 7 -3.60 -2.73 -3.60
C PRO A 7 -3.17 -2.58 -2.14
N GLY A 8 -3.27 -1.35 -1.66
CA GLY A 8 -3.06 -0.99 -0.26
C GLY A 8 -4.34 -0.65 0.47
N GLN A 9 -4.18 0.02 1.61
CA GLN A 9 -5.29 0.52 2.43
C GLN A 9 -6.19 1.45 1.62
N GLY A 10 -7.52 1.32 1.79
CA GLY A 10 -8.54 2.02 1.01
C GLY A 10 -9.24 1.12 -0.02
N ALA A 11 -8.70 -0.07 -0.28
CA ALA A 11 -9.32 -1.05 -1.18
C ALA A 11 -10.32 -1.99 -0.50
N GLN A 12 -10.37 -2.03 0.83
CA GLN A 12 -11.23 -2.92 1.62
C GLN A 12 -12.71 -2.62 1.45
N PHE A 13 -13.52 -3.65 1.52
CA PHE A 13 -15.00 -3.56 1.55
C PHE A 13 -15.59 -4.72 2.36
N THR A 14 -16.75 -4.50 2.98
CA THR A 14 -17.45 -5.53 3.76
C THR A 14 -17.86 -6.70 2.86
N GLY A 15 -17.58 -7.93 3.32
CA GLY A 15 -17.80 -9.15 2.55
C GLY A 15 -16.59 -9.62 1.74
N MET A 16 -15.50 -8.85 1.72
CA MET A 16 -14.30 -9.21 0.98
C MET A 16 -13.72 -10.55 1.45
N GLY A 17 -13.40 -11.42 0.48
CA GLY A 17 -12.80 -12.74 0.74
C GLY A 17 -13.79 -13.85 1.07
N LYS A 18 -15.08 -13.55 1.34
CA LYS A 18 -16.09 -14.57 1.66
C LYS A 18 -16.28 -15.58 0.52
N GLU A 19 -16.41 -15.10 -0.70
CA GLU A 19 -16.54 -15.95 -1.89
C GLU A 19 -15.32 -16.84 -2.09
N LEU A 20 -14.11 -16.31 -1.89
CA LEU A 20 -12.87 -17.10 -1.94
C LEU A 20 -12.87 -18.20 -0.88
N TYR A 21 -13.28 -17.88 0.35
CA TYR A 21 -13.36 -18.84 1.45
C TYR A 21 -14.35 -19.96 1.18
N GLU A 22 -15.51 -19.64 0.60
CA GLU A 22 -16.57 -20.62 0.32
C GLU A 22 -16.24 -21.53 -0.86
N ASN A 23 -15.55 -21.00 -1.88
CA ASN A 23 -15.33 -21.71 -3.16
C ASN A 23 -13.95 -22.37 -3.32
N SER A 24 -13.02 -22.14 -2.38
CA SER A 24 -11.67 -22.71 -2.46
C SER A 24 -11.23 -23.32 -1.14
N ALA A 25 -10.95 -24.64 -1.15
CA ALA A 25 -10.41 -25.33 0.01
C ALA A 25 -9.07 -24.74 0.47
N LEU A 26 -8.20 -24.35 -0.48
CA LEU A 26 -6.94 -23.68 -0.17
C LEU A 26 -7.17 -22.30 0.48
N ALA A 27 -8.10 -21.52 -0.05
CA ALA A 27 -8.42 -20.23 0.54
C ALA A 27 -8.95 -20.39 1.97
N LYS A 28 -9.87 -21.32 2.19
CA LYS A 28 -10.40 -21.63 3.53
C LYS A 28 -9.28 -22.00 4.52
N GLU A 29 -8.39 -22.91 4.13
CA GLU A 29 -7.22 -23.28 4.95
C GLU A 29 -6.35 -22.07 5.32
N LEU A 30 -6.05 -21.22 4.35
CA LEU A 30 -5.21 -20.04 4.57
C LEU A 30 -5.90 -18.97 5.43
N PHE A 31 -7.20 -18.77 5.29
CA PHE A 31 -7.96 -17.86 6.15
C PHE A 31 -8.02 -18.36 7.60
N GLU A 32 -8.28 -19.66 7.82
CA GLU A 32 -8.25 -20.22 9.19
C GLU A 32 -6.85 -20.15 9.80
N LYS A 33 -5.81 -20.46 9.03
CA LYS A 33 -4.42 -20.26 9.48
C LYS A 33 -4.12 -18.80 9.85
N ALA A 34 -4.68 -17.85 9.10
CA ALA A 34 -4.53 -16.43 9.42
C ALA A 34 -5.21 -16.06 10.74
N ASN A 35 -6.41 -16.58 11.03
CA ASN A 35 -7.08 -16.41 12.31
C ASN A 35 -6.20 -16.90 13.47
N ASP A 36 -5.58 -18.07 13.32
CA ASP A 36 -4.67 -18.64 14.33
C ASP A 36 -3.41 -17.77 14.54
N ILE A 37 -2.79 -17.29 13.46
CA ILE A 37 -1.59 -16.42 13.51
C ILE A 37 -1.90 -15.09 14.20
N LEU A 38 -3.04 -14.48 13.89
CA LEU A 38 -3.45 -13.18 14.42
C LEU A 38 -3.99 -13.28 15.86
N GLY A 39 -4.44 -14.46 16.29
CA GLY A 39 -5.04 -14.68 17.60
C GLY A 39 -6.47 -14.16 17.74
N PHE A 40 -7.11 -13.80 16.63
CA PHE A 40 -8.53 -13.42 16.56
C PHE A 40 -9.10 -13.75 15.17
N ARG A 41 -10.42 -13.85 15.08
CA ARG A 41 -11.09 -14.20 13.84
C ARG A 41 -11.27 -12.97 12.94
N ILE A 42 -10.22 -12.64 12.19
CA ILE A 42 -10.29 -11.54 11.22
C ILE A 42 -11.32 -11.83 10.11
N THR A 43 -11.56 -13.12 9.81
CA THR A 43 -12.56 -13.55 8.86
C THR A 43 -13.97 -13.07 9.21
N ASP A 44 -14.34 -13.04 10.50
CA ASP A 44 -15.65 -12.59 10.93
C ASP A 44 -15.84 -11.10 10.61
N ILE A 45 -14.78 -10.29 10.79
CA ILE A 45 -14.81 -8.87 10.44
C ILE A 45 -14.81 -8.68 8.91
N MET A 46 -13.98 -9.44 8.19
CA MET A 46 -13.92 -9.34 6.72
C MET A 46 -15.24 -9.71 6.04
N PHE A 47 -15.91 -10.76 6.52
CA PHE A 47 -17.08 -11.34 5.86
C PHE A 47 -18.41 -10.69 6.31
N GLU A 48 -18.56 -10.39 7.60
CA GLU A 48 -19.84 -9.98 8.21
C GLU A 48 -19.69 -8.70 9.06
N GLY A 49 -18.49 -8.18 9.26
CA GLY A 49 -18.23 -6.99 10.08
C GLY A 49 -18.73 -5.70 9.44
N THR A 50 -18.74 -4.64 10.23
CA THR A 50 -19.11 -3.30 9.79
C THR A 50 -17.99 -2.61 9.00
N ALA A 51 -18.35 -1.60 8.22
CA ALA A 51 -17.36 -0.78 7.52
C ALA A 51 -16.42 -0.03 8.49
N GLU A 52 -16.91 0.31 9.67
CA GLU A 52 -16.14 0.97 10.73
C GLU A 52 -15.08 0.04 11.31
N GLU A 53 -15.43 -1.19 11.66
CA GLU A 53 -14.47 -2.20 12.14
C GLU A 53 -13.38 -2.47 11.08
N LEU A 54 -13.79 -2.55 9.81
CA LEU A 54 -12.87 -2.81 8.70
C LEU A 54 -11.95 -1.63 8.38
N LYS A 55 -12.27 -0.41 8.83
CA LYS A 55 -11.42 0.80 8.67
C LYS A 55 -10.32 0.92 9.72
N GLU A 56 -10.39 0.21 10.84
CA GLU A 56 -9.33 0.24 11.84
C GLU A 56 -8.02 -0.26 11.22
N THR A 57 -6.95 0.54 11.30
CA THR A 57 -5.67 0.23 10.63
C THR A 57 -5.15 -1.17 10.97
N LYS A 58 -5.30 -1.59 12.23
CA LYS A 58 -4.90 -2.93 12.71
C LYS A 58 -5.69 -4.08 12.04
N VAL A 59 -6.88 -3.79 11.49
CA VAL A 59 -7.74 -4.75 10.76
C VAL A 59 -7.58 -4.59 9.25
N THR A 60 -7.64 -3.36 8.75
CA THR A 60 -7.60 -3.06 7.31
C THR A 60 -6.38 -3.68 6.63
N GLN A 61 -5.20 -3.48 7.21
CA GLN A 61 -3.97 -3.94 6.56
C GLN A 61 -3.90 -5.46 6.46
N PRO A 62 -4.09 -6.24 7.54
CA PRO A 62 -4.15 -7.70 7.43
C PRO A 62 -5.27 -8.18 6.50
N ALA A 63 -6.46 -7.56 6.52
CA ALA A 63 -7.58 -7.95 5.66
C ALA A 63 -7.26 -7.80 4.16
N VAL A 64 -6.71 -6.64 3.75
CA VAL A 64 -6.31 -6.40 2.35
C VAL A 64 -5.18 -7.33 1.93
N PHE A 65 -4.19 -7.54 2.80
CA PHE A 65 -3.09 -8.48 2.57
C PHE A 65 -3.61 -9.89 2.36
N LEU A 66 -4.46 -10.40 3.27
CA LEU A 66 -5.02 -11.74 3.19
C LEU A 66 -5.81 -11.96 1.90
N HIS A 67 -6.71 -11.05 1.56
CA HIS A 67 -7.46 -11.15 0.31
C HIS A 67 -6.51 -11.23 -0.89
N SER A 68 -5.54 -10.33 -0.97
CA SER A 68 -4.60 -10.24 -2.10
C SER A 68 -3.74 -11.49 -2.24
N VAL A 69 -3.13 -11.95 -1.14
CA VAL A 69 -2.22 -13.10 -1.15
C VAL A 69 -2.96 -14.42 -1.37
N ILE A 70 -4.13 -14.59 -0.74
CA ILE A 70 -4.93 -15.80 -0.90
C ILE A 70 -5.46 -15.88 -2.34
N LEU A 71 -5.95 -14.77 -2.91
CA LEU A 71 -6.36 -14.70 -4.31
C LEU A 71 -5.19 -15.07 -5.24
N ALA A 72 -4.00 -14.49 -5.04
CA ALA A 72 -2.82 -14.80 -5.83
C ALA A 72 -2.45 -16.28 -5.79
N LYS A 73 -2.56 -16.91 -4.62
CA LYS A 73 -2.28 -18.36 -4.44
C LYS A 73 -3.34 -19.23 -5.09
N THR A 74 -4.62 -18.90 -4.99
CA THR A 74 -5.71 -19.66 -5.61
C THR A 74 -5.67 -19.57 -7.14
N LEU A 75 -5.30 -18.41 -7.68
CA LEU A 75 -5.10 -18.21 -9.12
C LEU A 75 -3.79 -18.81 -9.65
N ASN A 76 -2.89 -19.23 -8.76
CA ASN A 76 -1.56 -19.75 -9.11
C ASN A 76 -0.82 -18.83 -10.11
N ILE A 77 -0.80 -17.53 -9.82
CA ILE A 77 -0.21 -16.51 -10.71
C ILE A 77 1.27 -16.78 -10.99
N LYS A 78 1.71 -16.40 -12.19
CA LYS A 78 3.11 -16.51 -12.63
C LYS A 78 3.59 -15.12 -13.06
N PRO A 79 4.08 -14.31 -12.10
CA PRO A 79 4.49 -12.94 -12.40
C PRO A 79 5.87 -12.90 -13.08
N ASP A 80 6.01 -12.00 -14.08
CA ASP A 80 7.32 -11.60 -14.59
C ASP A 80 7.90 -10.45 -13.75
N MET A 81 7.02 -9.65 -13.14
CA MET A 81 7.35 -8.58 -12.21
C MET A 81 6.17 -8.29 -11.27
N VAL A 82 6.47 -7.78 -10.08
CA VAL A 82 5.45 -7.42 -9.09
C VAL A 82 5.68 -6.02 -8.54
N ALA A 83 4.59 -5.37 -8.13
CA ALA A 83 4.62 -4.15 -7.33
C ALA A 83 3.42 -4.11 -6.40
N GLY A 84 3.51 -3.32 -5.34
CA GLY A 84 2.38 -3.10 -4.44
C GLY A 84 2.35 -1.65 -3.96
N HIS A 85 1.16 -1.11 -3.76
CA HIS A 85 0.99 0.24 -3.25
C HIS A 85 1.04 0.21 -1.72
N SER A 86 2.07 0.79 -1.10
CA SER A 86 2.25 0.83 0.36
C SER A 86 2.16 -0.56 0.98
N LEU A 87 1.09 -0.90 1.70
CA LEU A 87 0.81 -2.22 2.23
C LEU A 87 0.93 -3.33 1.16
N GLY A 88 0.47 -3.06 -0.05
CA GLY A 88 0.51 -4.01 -1.16
C GLY A 88 1.91 -4.52 -1.51
N GLU A 89 2.97 -3.80 -1.14
CA GLU A 89 4.35 -4.25 -1.32
C GLU A 89 4.64 -5.54 -0.54
N PHE A 90 4.05 -5.73 0.65
CA PHE A 90 4.14 -6.99 1.39
C PHE A 90 3.43 -8.14 0.67
N SER A 91 2.25 -7.87 0.09
CA SER A 91 1.54 -8.86 -0.74
C SER A 91 2.34 -9.24 -1.98
N ALA A 92 2.98 -8.28 -2.64
CA ALA A 92 3.88 -8.50 -3.77
C ALA A 92 5.08 -9.37 -3.38
N LEU A 93 5.67 -9.16 -2.20
CA LEU A 93 6.81 -9.93 -1.69
C LEU A 93 6.42 -11.38 -1.34
N VAL A 94 5.19 -11.64 -0.94
CA VAL A 94 4.70 -13.03 -0.79
C VAL A 94 4.43 -13.65 -2.16
N ALA A 95 3.86 -12.90 -3.10
CA ALA A 95 3.55 -13.40 -4.45
C ALA A 95 4.80 -13.76 -5.25
N ASN A 96 5.91 -13.06 -5.06
CA ASN A 96 7.19 -13.38 -5.71
C ASN A 96 8.10 -14.30 -4.89
N GLY A 97 7.62 -14.82 -3.76
CA GLY A 97 8.33 -15.79 -2.93
C GLY A 97 9.43 -15.22 -2.04
N ALA A 98 9.63 -13.89 -1.99
CA ALA A 98 10.58 -13.26 -1.07
C ALA A 98 10.19 -13.44 0.40
N LEU A 99 8.88 -13.45 0.70
CA LEU A 99 8.33 -13.72 2.03
C LEU A 99 7.45 -14.97 2.03
N SER A 100 7.43 -15.70 3.15
CA SER A 100 6.40 -16.69 3.40
C SER A 100 5.04 -16.00 3.68
N PHE A 101 3.95 -16.73 3.53
CA PHE A 101 2.62 -16.25 3.90
C PHE A 101 2.55 -15.83 5.37
N GLU A 102 3.11 -16.67 6.23
CA GLU A 102 3.12 -16.51 7.69
C GLU A 102 3.93 -15.28 8.10
N ASP A 103 5.13 -15.13 7.57
CA ASP A 103 6.02 -14.00 7.88
C ASP A 103 5.45 -12.70 7.32
N GLY A 104 4.90 -12.74 6.10
CA GLY A 104 4.21 -11.59 5.51
C GLY A 104 3.05 -11.11 6.37
N LEU A 105 2.18 -12.03 6.84
CA LEU A 105 1.05 -11.68 7.70
C LEU A 105 1.49 -11.12 9.05
N LYS A 106 2.50 -11.72 9.69
CA LYS A 106 3.06 -11.23 10.96
C LYS A 106 3.62 -9.81 10.81
N LEU A 107 4.42 -9.56 9.77
CA LEU A 107 4.97 -8.23 9.50
C LEU A 107 3.87 -7.19 9.22
N VAL A 108 2.84 -7.55 8.45
CA VAL A 108 1.72 -6.66 8.16
C VAL A 108 0.92 -6.35 9.43
N SER A 109 0.69 -7.33 10.30
CA SER A 109 0.03 -7.10 11.60
C SER A 109 0.85 -6.17 12.49
N GLN A 110 2.16 -6.39 12.61
CA GLN A 110 3.07 -5.52 13.37
C GLN A 110 3.12 -4.10 12.79
N ARG A 111 3.19 -3.99 11.46
CA ARG A 111 3.12 -2.70 10.75
C ARG A 111 1.84 -1.94 11.10
N ALA A 112 0.70 -2.61 11.04
CA ALA A 112 -0.59 -2.01 11.32
C ALA A 112 -0.69 -1.48 12.75
N LEU A 113 -0.22 -2.27 13.74
CA LEU A 113 -0.20 -1.88 15.14
C LEU A 113 0.77 -0.72 15.41
N ALA A 114 1.99 -0.78 14.85
CA ALA A 114 2.98 0.29 14.99
C ALA A 114 2.49 1.61 14.37
N MET A 115 1.88 1.56 13.19
CA MET A 115 1.30 2.74 12.53
C MET A 115 0.13 3.31 13.33
N GLN A 116 -0.77 2.48 13.85
CA GLN A 116 -1.88 2.94 14.68
C GLN A 116 -1.36 3.67 15.93
N LYS A 117 -0.40 3.09 16.63
CA LYS A 117 0.24 3.69 17.79
C LYS A 117 0.91 5.03 17.47
N ALA A 118 1.60 5.14 16.32
CA ALA A 118 2.19 6.40 15.88
C ALA A 118 1.13 7.47 15.60
N CYS A 119 -0.03 7.11 15.04
CA CYS A 119 -1.15 8.03 14.82
C CYS A 119 -1.73 8.62 16.11
N GLU A 120 -1.66 7.87 17.23
CA GLU A 120 -2.17 8.32 18.54
C GLU A 120 -1.22 9.32 19.23
N MET A 121 0.03 9.44 18.77
CA MET A 121 1.05 10.32 19.39
C MET A 121 0.85 11.80 19.08
N ALA A 122 0.33 12.13 17.90
CA ALA A 122 0.10 13.52 17.48
C ALA A 122 -1.04 13.62 16.46
N PRO A 123 -1.86 14.70 16.52
CA PRO A 123 -2.89 14.94 15.51
C PRO A 123 -2.29 15.08 14.12
N SER A 124 -2.63 14.15 13.24
CA SER A 124 -2.06 14.09 11.91
C SER A 124 -3.09 13.54 10.90
N THR A 125 -2.88 13.83 9.62
CA THR A 125 -3.82 13.43 8.57
C THR A 125 -3.15 13.42 7.20
N MET A 126 -3.93 13.09 6.19
CA MET A 126 -3.56 13.16 4.77
C MET A 126 -4.62 13.93 3.98
N ALA A 127 -4.24 14.45 2.83
CA ALA A 127 -5.17 15.06 1.89
C ALA A 127 -4.85 14.69 0.45
N ALA A 128 -5.91 14.47 -0.36
CA ALA A 128 -5.77 14.25 -1.79
C ALA A 128 -5.77 15.58 -2.54
N VAL A 129 -4.76 15.80 -3.36
CA VAL A 129 -4.61 16.96 -4.24
C VAL A 129 -4.80 16.52 -5.68
N LEU A 130 -5.73 17.16 -6.39
CA LEU A 130 -6.08 16.84 -7.76
C LEU A 130 -5.87 18.03 -8.68
N GLY A 131 -5.28 17.78 -9.84
CA GLY A 131 -5.17 18.74 -10.93
C GLY A 131 -4.04 19.75 -10.80
N LEU A 132 -3.04 19.47 -9.96
CA LEU A 132 -1.76 20.18 -9.91
C LEU A 132 -0.63 19.29 -10.40
N ASP A 133 0.42 19.93 -10.89
CA ASP A 133 1.71 19.30 -11.16
C ASP A 133 2.40 18.92 -9.85
N ASP A 134 3.09 17.77 -9.83
CA ASP A 134 3.76 17.23 -8.65
C ASP A 134 4.76 18.24 -8.06
N LYS A 135 5.50 18.96 -8.90
CA LYS A 135 6.47 19.97 -8.49
C LYS A 135 5.82 21.14 -7.73
N ILE A 136 4.65 21.59 -8.19
CA ILE A 136 3.90 22.65 -7.50
C ILE A 136 3.45 22.16 -6.13
N VAL A 137 2.98 20.90 -6.03
CA VAL A 137 2.60 20.31 -4.75
C VAL A 137 3.79 20.24 -3.78
N GLU A 138 4.95 19.81 -4.25
CA GLU A 138 6.19 19.76 -3.47
C GLU A 138 6.62 21.16 -2.97
N GLU A 139 6.60 22.16 -3.86
CA GLU A 139 6.94 23.56 -3.53
C GLU A 139 5.99 24.13 -2.47
N VAL A 140 4.69 23.89 -2.60
CA VAL A 140 3.71 24.33 -1.60
C VAL A 140 3.94 23.64 -0.26
N CYS A 141 4.14 22.32 -0.24
CA CYS A 141 4.47 21.61 1.01
C CYS A 141 5.71 22.19 1.69
N ALA A 142 6.76 22.45 0.92
CA ALA A 142 8.02 22.99 1.45
C ALA A 142 7.88 24.43 2.01
N ALA A 143 6.88 25.19 1.57
CA ALA A 143 6.62 26.56 2.02
C ALA A 143 5.74 26.66 3.28
N ILE A 144 5.09 25.56 3.69
CA ILE A 144 4.23 25.51 4.88
C ILE A 144 5.08 25.32 6.13
N ASP A 145 4.80 26.11 7.16
CA ASP A 145 5.37 25.91 8.49
C ASP A 145 4.69 24.72 9.18
N GLY A 146 5.50 23.75 9.64
CA GLY A 146 5.07 22.47 10.18
C GLY A 146 5.40 21.30 9.23
N VAL A 147 5.07 20.08 9.67
CA VAL A 147 5.34 18.89 8.88
C VAL A 147 4.22 18.62 7.90
N VAL A 148 4.48 18.82 6.62
CA VAL A 148 3.63 18.35 5.51
C VAL A 148 4.50 17.98 4.30
N VAL A 149 4.27 16.80 3.73
CA VAL A 149 5.09 16.26 2.63
C VAL A 149 4.22 15.64 1.54
N ALA A 150 4.75 15.54 0.33
CA ALA A 150 4.21 14.70 -0.73
C ALA A 150 4.41 13.23 -0.33
N ALA A 151 3.32 12.49 -0.18
CA ALA A 151 3.33 11.14 0.37
C ALA A 151 3.04 10.06 -0.67
N ASN A 152 2.06 10.23 -1.56
CA ASN A 152 1.74 9.24 -2.59
C ASN A 152 1.61 9.89 -3.96
N TYR A 153 2.52 9.56 -4.86
CA TYR A 153 2.47 9.95 -6.28
C TYR A 153 1.63 8.91 -7.03
N ASN A 154 0.31 9.09 -7.02
CA ASN A 154 -0.63 8.06 -7.47
C ASN A 154 -0.76 7.96 -9.00
N CYS A 155 -0.91 9.09 -9.66
CA CYS A 155 -0.89 9.20 -11.13
C CYS A 155 -0.72 10.69 -11.49
N PRO A 156 -0.39 11.04 -12.75
CA PRO A 156 -0.28 12.43 -13.16
C PRO A 156 -1.49 13.27 -12.73
N GLY A 157 -1.22 14.36 -11.98
CA GLY A 157 -2.25 15.25 -11.44
C GLY A 157 -3.06 14.68 -10.25
N GLN A 158 -2.61 13.59 -9.63
CA GLN A 158 -3.20 13.05 -8.41
C GLN A 158 -2.11 12.66 -7.41
N LEU A 159 -1.93 13.48 -6.40
CA LEU A 159 -0.96 13.29 -5.34
C LEU A 159 -1.64 13.37 -3.97
N VAL A 160 -1.13 12.60 -3.00
CA VAL A 160 -1.58 12.70 -1.60
C VAL A 160 -0.47 13.34 -0.79
N ILE A 161 -0.84 14.36 0.01
CA ILE A 161 0.03 14.99 1.00
C ILE A 161 -0.27 14.45 2.40
N SER A 162 0.72 14.49 3.28
CA SER A 162 0.68 13.85 4.59
C SER A 162 1.46 14.66 5.62
N GLY A 163 0.92 14.82 6.83
CA GLY A 163 1.61 15.58 7.86
C GLY A 163 0.75 15.93 9.08
N GLU A 164 1.20 16.92 9.83
CA GLU A 164 0.45 17.49 10.94
C GLU A 164 -0.89 18.04 10.46
N PHE A 165 -1.94 17.83 11.24
CA PHE A 165 -3.30 18.19 10.84
C PHE A 165 -3.37 19.65 10.39
N SER A 166 -2.87 20.59 11.19
CA SER A 166 -2.89 22.02 10.88
C SER A 166 -2.04 22.41 9.68
N ALA A 167 -0.90 21.73 9.46
CA ALA A 167 -0.04 21.97 8.30
C ALA A 167 -0.69 21.46 7.00
N VAL A 168 -1.35 20.30 7.05
CA VAL A 168 -2.11 19.76 5.90
C VAL A 168 -3.29 20.64 5.55
N GLU A 169 -4.03 21.20 6.54
CA GLU A 169 -5.11 22.14 6.27
C GLU A 169 -4.61 23.40 5.55
N LYS A 170 -3.52 24.02 6.06
CA LYS A 170 -2.89 25.19 5.43
C LYS A 170 -2.42 24.86 4.00
N ALA A 171 -1.80 23.68 3.83
CA ALA A 171 -1.38 23.21 2.51
C ALA A 171 -2.56 23.05 1.55
N CYS A 172 -3.70 22.49 2.00
CA CYS A 172 -4.90 22.39 1.17
C CYS A 172 -5.40 23.75 0.67
N GLU A 173 -5.41 24.77 1.52
CA GLU A 173 -5.80 26.13 1.10
C GLU A 173 -4.79 26.73 0.10
N ALA A 174 -3.49 26.57 0.35
CA ALA A 174 -2.45 27.00 -0.57
C ALA A 174 -2.51 26.28 -1.92
N MET A 175 -2.80 24.95 -1.93
CA MET A 175 -3.00 24.16 -3.15
C MET A 175 -4.19 24.67 -3.96
N LYS A 176 -5.31 25.01 -3.32
CA LYS A 176 -6.47 25.62 -3.99
C LYS A 176 -6.12 26.96 -4.61
N ALA A 177 -5.39 27.81 -3.87
CA ALA A 177 -4.91 29.09 -4.38
C ALA A 177 -3.93 28.93 -5.56
N ALA A 178 -3.14 27.86 -5.59
CA ALA A 178 -2.24 27.50 -6.68
C ALA A 178 -2.96 26.88 -7.89
N GLY A 179 -4.28 26.67 -7.84
CA GLY A 179 -5.09 26.16 -8.94
C GLY A 179 -5.46 24.68 -8.87
N ALA A 180 -5.32 24.02 -7.73
CA ALA A 180 -5.81 22.68 -7.54
C ALA A 180 -7.31 22.57 -7.84
N LYS A 181 -7.73 21.59 -8.62
CA LYS A 181 -9.15 21.31 -8.85
C LYS A 181 -9.84 20.85 -7.57
N ARG A 182 -9.11 20.13 -6.73
CA ARG A 182 -9.54 19.68 -5.39
C ARG A 182 -8.31 19.54 -4.48
N ALA A 183 -8.47 19.91 -3.21
CA ALA A 183 -7.58 19.56 -2.12
C ALA A 183 -8.48 19.20 -0.92
N LEU A 184 -8.58 17.89 -0.61
CA LEU A 184 -9.58 17.36 0.33
C LEU A 184 -8.89 16.47 1.36
N LEU A 185 -9.20 16.72 2.64
CA LEU A 185 -8.79 15.83 3.72
C LEU A 185 -9.35 14.42 3.48
N LEU A 186 -8.51 13.43 3.74
CA LEU A 186 -8.91 12.03 3.69
C LEU A 186 -9.40 11.58 5.07
N PRO A 187 -10.35 10.62 5.12
CA PRO A 187 -10.86 10.07 6.38
C PRO A 187 -9.87 9.06 6.98
N VAL A 188 -8.65 9.52 7.25
CA VAL A 188 -7.57 8.73 7.86
C VAL A 188 -7.03 9.47 9.08
N GLY A 189 -6.71 8.74 10.14
CA GLY A 189 -6.26 9.29 11.41
C GLY A 189 -4.74 9.36 11.55
N GLY A 190 -3.98 9.42 10.46
CA GLY A 190 -2.53 9.43 10.55
C GLY A 190 -1.82 9.97 9.32
N ALA A 191 -0.60 10.46 9.53
CA ALA A 191 0.29 10.98 8.50
C ALA A 191 1.19 9.89 7.93
N PHE A 192 0.61 8.93 7.19
CA PHE A 192 1.36 7.86 6.57
C PHE A 192 2.36 8.39 5.54
N HIS A 193 3.49 7.70 5.37
CA HIS A 193 4.54 8.07 4.43
C HIS A 193 5.12 9.48 4.66
N SER A 194 5.23 9.87 5.93
CA SER A 194 5.80 11.13 6.38
C SER A 194 6.79 10.90 7.53
N PRO A 195 7.62 11.90 7.89
CA PRO A 195 8.50 11.81 9.06
C PRO A 195 7.78 11.48 10.37
N MET A 196 6.49 11.75 10.49
CA MET A 196 5.69 11.43 11.67
C MET A 196 5.51 9.92 11.90
N MET A 197 5.81 9.08 10.91
CA MET A 197 5.81 7.62 11.05
C MET A 197 7.13 7.04 11.55
N GLU A 198 8.10 7.87 11.94
CA GLU A 198 9.41 7.41 12.41
C GLU A 198 9.33 6.41 13.57
N PRO A 199 8.48 6.60 14.61
CA PRO A 199 8.34 5.61 15.68
C PRO A 199 7.84 4.25 15.17
N ALA A 200 6.92 4.24 14.21
CA ALA A 200 6.43 3.01 13.59
C ALA A 200 7.50 2.35 12.70
N ARG A 201 8.32 3.15 12.01
CA ARG A 201 9.44 2.65 11.20
C ARG A 201 10.48 1.94 12.06
N GLU A 202 10.85 2.51 13.19
CA GLU A 202 11.82 1.91 14.13
C GLU A 202 11.31 0.58 14.70
N GLU A 203 10.05 0.53 15.13
CA GLU A 203 9.43 -0.69 15.65
C GLU A 203 9.35 -1.78 14.55
N LEU A 204 8.93 -1.43 13.34
CA LEU A 204 8.84 -2.36 12.22
C LEU A 204 10.21 -2.81 11.70
N ALA A 205 11.23 -1.95 11.75
CA ALA A 205 12.59 -2.28 11.32
C ALA A 205 13.14 -3.49 12.05
N ALA A 206 12.99 -3.55 13.37
CA ALA A 206 13.42 -4.70 14.17
C ALA A 206 12.75 -6.01 13.74
N ALA A 207 11.45 -5.96 13.42
CA ALA A 207 10.71 -7.11 12.93
C ALA A 207 11.15 -7.55 11.52
N ILE A 208 11.38 -6.61 10.60
CA ILE A 208 11.89 -6.90 9.26
C ILE A 208 13.28 -7.53 9.32
N GLU A 209 14.19 -6.99 10.14
CA GLU A 209 15.54 -7.54 10.31
C GLU A 209 15.52 -8.97 10.85
N ALA A 210 14.63 -9.27 11.78
CA ALA A 210 14.48 -10.61 12.37
C ALA A 210 13.80 -11.61 11.40
N THR A 211 13.15 -11.14 10.34
CA THR A 211 12.42 -11.99 9.39
C THR A 211 13.34 -12.49 8.28
N THR A 212 13.16 -13.74 7.87
CA THR A 212 13.86 -14.33 6.73
C THR A 212 13.25 -13.87 5.41
N PHE A 213 14.08 -13.33 4.52
CA PHE A 213 13.71 -13.02 3.15
C PHE A 213 14.48 -13.93 2.20
N ASN A 214 13.75 -14.56 1.29
CA ASN A 214 14.32 -15.41 0.24
C ASN A 214 14.64 -14.60 -1.02
N THR A 215 15.43 -15.17 -1.91
CA THR A 215 15.59 -14.62 -3.26
C THR A 215 14.27 -14.70 -4.01
N PRO A 216 13.71 -13.58 -4.50
CA PRO A 216 12.44 -13.60 -5.22
C PRO A 216 12.56 -14.27 -6.60
N ILE A 217 11.47 -14.86 -7.09
CA ILE A 217 11.41 -15.48 -8.42
C ILE A 217 11.34 -14.46 -9.56
N CYS A 218 10.95 -13.23 -9.26
CA CYS A 218 10.91 -12.10 -10.18
C CYS A 218 11.14 -10.80 -9.40
N PRO A 219 11.56 -9.69 -10.06
CA PRO A 219 11.80 -8.42 -9.40
C PRO A 219 10.53 -7.84 -8.78
N VAL A 220 10.68 -7.17 -7.63
CA VAL A 220 9.68 -6.28 -7.03
C VAL A 220 10.07 -4.84 -7.30
N TYR A 221 9.10 -4.02 -7.74
CA TYR A 221 9.28 -2.58 -7.88
C TYR A 221 8.88 -1.91 -6.58
N GLN A 222 9.87 -1.41 -5.84
CA GLN A 222 9.65 -0.92 -4.49
C GLN A 222 9.32 0.58 -4.46
N ASN A 223 8.39 0.95 -3.60
CA ASN A 223 7.79 2.30 -3.55
C ASN A 223 8.80 3.42 -3.37
N VAL A 224 9.81 3.20 -2.54
CA VAL A 224 10.79 4.23 -2.14
C VAL A 224 11.68 4.65 -3.32
N ILE A 225 12.10 3.70 -4.14
CA ILE A 225 13.06 3.91 -5.22
C ILE A 225 12.42 3.89 -6.62
N ALA A 226 11.17 3.41 -6.72
CA ALA A 226 10.45 3.23 -7.99
C ALA A 226 11.24 2.43 -9.03
N ASN A 227 11.92 1.37 -8.59
CA ASN A 227 12.79 0.57 -9.45
C ASN A 227 12.77 -0.90 -9.05
N ALA A 228 13.19 -1.77 -9.97
CA ALA A 228 13.28 -3.21 -9.78
C ALA A 228 14.33 -3.61 -8.73
N VAL A 229 13.96 -4.50 -7.82
CA VAL A 229 14.85 -5.08 -6.80
C VAL A 229 14.68 -6.59 -6.77
N SER A 230 15.80 -7.31 -6.72
CA SER A 230 15.82 -8.78 -6.59
C SER A 230 16.75 -9.27 -5.46
N SER A 231 17.45 -8.36 -4.81
CA SER A 231 18.31 -8.65 -3.65
C SER A 231 17.49 -8.63 -2.36
N ALA A 232 17.50 -9.71 -1.59
CA ALA A 232 16.81 -9.77 -0.29
C ALA A 232 17.30 -8.68 0.68
N VAL A 233 18.58 -8.31 0.63
CA VAL A 233 19.17 -7.26 1.47
C VAL A 233 18.60 -5.89 1.09
N ASP A 234 18.55 -5.58 -0.21
CA ASP A 234 18.03 -4.30 -0.69
C ASP A 234 16.51 -4.21 -0.49
N ILE A 235 15.79 -5.34 -0.66
CA ILE A 235 14.35 -5.42 -0.36
C ILE A 235 14.08 -5.03 1.09
N LYS A 236 14.80 -5.62 2.05
CA LYS A 236 14.67 -5.28 3.48
C LYS A 236 14.94 -3.80 3.75
N LYS A 237 16.07 -3.29 3.24
CA LYS A 237 16.46 -1.88 3.41
C LYS A 237 15.38 -0.93 2.92
N ASN A 238 14.86 -1.14 1.73
CA ASN A 238 13.82 -0.28 1.15
C ASN A 238 12.48 -0.42 1.89
N LEU A 239 12.12 -1.63 2.33
CA LEU A 239 10.90 -1.88 3.08
C LEU A 239 10.91 -1.19 4.45
N ILE A 240 12.07 -1.12 5.12
CA ILE A 240 12.26 -0.37 6.37
C ILE A 240 12.03 1.14 6.15
N LEU A 241 12.53 1.68 5.03
CA LEU A 241 12.39 3.11 4.71
C LEU A 241 10.97 3.49 4.29
N GLN A 242 10.14 2.53 3.87
CA GLN A 242 8.86 2.78 3.21
C GLN A 242 7.88 3.60 4.07
N LEU A 243 7.83 3.42 5.39
CA LEU A 243 6.85 4.10 6.25
C LEU A 243 7.04 5.62 6.34
N THR A 244 8.28 6.08 6.19
CA THR A 244 8.65 7.49 6.26
C THR A 244 8.99 8.11 4.91
N ALA A 245 8.93 7.32 3.85
CA ALA A 245 9.24 7.72 2.48
C ALA A 245 8.01 7.72 1.58
N PRO A 246 8.00 8.51 0.51
CA PRO A 246 6.87 8.56 -0.40
C PRO A 246 6.66 7.25 -1.18
N VAL A 247 5.40 6.95 -1.47
CA VAL A 247 5.00 5.93 -2.42
C VAL A 247 5.07 6.50 -3.83
N LYS A 248 6.12 6.17 -4.57
CA LYS A 248 6.35 6.63 -5.95
C LYS A 248 5.65 5.71 -6.96
N TRP A 249 4.32 5.64 -6.87
CA TRP A 249 3.53 4.70 -7.68
C TRP A 249 3.58 5.02 -9.18
N THR A 250 3.40 6.29 -9.54
CA THR A 250 3.50 6.74 -10.93
C THR A 250 4.83 6.33 -11.54
N GLN A 251 5.93 6.63 -10.86
CA GLN A 251 7.27 6.33 -11.31
C GLN A 251 7.54 4.83 -11.38
N SER A 252 6.99 4.05 -10.41
CA SER A 252 7.10 2.59 -10.43
C SER A 252 6.42 1.98 -11.65
N VAL A 253 5.18 2.40 -11.96
CA VAL A 253 4.45 1.91 -13.14
C VAL A 253 5.17 2.31 -14.44
N GLN A 254 5.63 3.54 -14.55
CA GLN A 254 6.39 4.02 -15.72
C GLN A 254 7.69 3.21 -15.91
N GLN A 255 8.39 2.89 -14.82
CA GLN A 255 9.60 2.08 -14.90
C GLN A 255 9.28 0.63 -15.30
N MET A 256 8.19 0.03 -14.76
CA MET A 256 7.74 -1.31 -15.16
C MET A 256 7.41 -1.39 -16.65
N ILE A 257 6.73 -0.37 -17.20
CA ILE A 257 6.43 -0.28 -18.63
C ILE A 257 7.73 -0.19 -19.46
N LYS A 258 8.65 0.67 -19.04
CA LYS A 258 9.96 0.82 -19.66
C LYS A 258 10.78 -0.48 -19.65
N ASP A 259 10.66 -1.26 -18.60
CA ASP A 259 11.34 -2.57 -18.44
C ASP A 259 10.58 -3.71 -19.16
N GLY A 260 9.49 -3.41 -19.87
CA GLY A 260 8.80 -4.33 -20.76
C GLY A 260 7.48 -4.91 -20.25
N ALA A 261 6.86 -4.31 -19.24
CA ALA A 261 5.48 -4.68 -18.87
C ALA A 261 4.53 -4.36 -20.02
N THR A 262 3.72 -5.34 -20.42
CA THR A 262 2.69 -5.20 -21.47
C THR A 262 1.27 -5.27 -20.92
N SER A 263 1.12 -5.79 -19.71
CA SER A 263 -0.16 -5.85 -19.00
C SER A 263 0.03 -5.74 -17.49
N PHE A 264 -0.96 -5.15 -16.81
CA PHE A 264 -1.03 -5.05 -15.36
C PHE A 264 -2.28 -5.76 -14.86
N THR A 265 -2.09 -6.72 -13.97
CA THR A 265 -3.20 -7.41 -13.28
C THR A 265 -3.22 -6.99 -11.82
N GLU A 266 -4.28 -6.31 -11.39
CA GLU A 266 -4.51 -6.01 -9.97
C GLU A 266 -5.06 -7.25 -9.28
N VAL A 267 -4.36 -7.72 -8.24
CA VAL A 267 -4.73 -8.88 -7.45
C VAL A 267 -5.03 -8.45 -6.03
N GLY A 268 -6.31 -8.42 -5.70
CA GLY A 268 -6.76 -7.94 -4.39
C GLY A 268 -8.17 -7.37 -4.43
N PRO A 269 -8.63 -6.77 -3.32
CA PRO A 269 -9.96 -6.17 -3.28
C PRO A 269 -10.02 -4.89 -4.13
N GLY A 270 -11.11 -4.71 -4.87
CA GLY A 270 -11.38 -3.49 -5.63
C GLY A 270 -10.66 -3.38 -6.98
N LYS A 271 -10.58 -2.15 -7.50
CA LYS A 271 -10.00 -1.81 -8.83
C LYS A 271 -9.23 -0.49 -8.79
N VAL A 272 -8.59 -0.19 -7.68
CA VAL A 272 -7.96 1.11 -7.47
C VAL A 272 -6.72 1.26 -8.35
N LEU A 273 -5.86 0.26 -8.38
CA LEU A 273 -4.60 0.31 -9.11
C LEU A 273 -4.81 0.24 -10.62
N VAL A 274 -5.79 -0.55 -11.10
CA VAL A 274 -6.22 -0.52 -12.51
C VAL A 274 -6.58 0.90 -12.93
N GLY A 275 -7.35 1.61 -12.12
CA GLY A 275 -7.71 3.00 -12.40
C GLY A 275 -6.53 3.96 -12.42
N LEU A 276 -5.52 3.75 -11.57
CA LEU A 276 -4.30 4.55 -11.55
C LEU A 276 -3.39 4.24 -12.74
N VAL A 277 -3.19 2.97 -13.07
CA VAL A 277 -2.38 2.55 -14.23
C VAL A 277 -2.95 3.13 -15.53
N ASN A 278 -4.27 3.05 -15.73
CA ASN A 278 -4.95 3.62 -16.90
C ASN A 278 -4.81 5.16 -17.02
N LYS A 279 -4.58 5.87 -15.90
CA LYS A 279 -4.29 7.30 -15.92
C LYS A 279 -2.82 7.61 -16.19
N ILE A 280 -1.93 6.68 -15.87
CA ILE A 280 -0.49 6.79 -16.14
C ILE A 280 -0.22 6.49 -17.63
N ASP A 281 -0.79 5.39 -18.12
CA ASP A 281 -0.71 4.99 -19.53
C ASP A 281 -2.04 4.35 -19.97
N LYS A 282 -2.69 4.95 -20.97
CA LYS A 282 -4.00 4.52 -21.47
C LYS A 282 -3.93 3.35 -22.46
N GLU A 283 -2.74 3.11 -23.02
CA GLU A 283 -2.54 2.07 -24.04
C GLU A 283 -2.18 0.72 -23.41
N ILE A 284 -1.82 0.72 -22.13
CA ILE A 284 -1.44 -0.51 -21.43
C ILE A 284 -2.67 -1.34 -21.04
N GLU A 285 -2.60 -2.65 -21.26
CA GLU A 285 -3.66 -3.57 -20.84
C GLU A 285 -3.74 -3.66 -19.32
N THR A 286 -4.95 -3.53 -18.76
CA THR A 286 -5.20 -3.64 -17.33
C THR A 286 -6.32 -4.63 -17.03
N ILE A 287 -6.13 -5.47 -16.01
CA ILE A 287 -7.04 -6.53 -15.60
C ILE A 287 -7.23 -6.43 -14.08
N SER A 288 -8.45 -6.68 -13.58
CA SER A 288 -8.73 -6.94 -12.16
C SER A 288 -9.05 -8.41 -12.01
N ALA A 289 -8.32 -9.10 -11.15
CA ALA A 289 -8.50 -10.53 -10.87
C ALA A 289 -9.63 -10.77 -9.86
#